data_2f3ca0691e8afd742b2a42a0197bf533
#
_entry.id   2f3ca0691e8afd742b2a42a0197bf533
#
_cell.length_a   1.000
_cell.length_b   1.000
_cell.length_c   1.000
_cell.angle_alpha   90.00
_cell.angle_beta   90.00
_cell.angle_gamma   90.00
#
_symmetry.space_group_name_H-M   'P 1'
#
loop_
_entity.id
_entity.type
_entity.pdbx_description
1 polymer ?
#
loop_
_entity_poly.entity_id
_entity_poly.type
_entity_poly.pdbx_seq_one_letter_code
_entity_poly.pdbx_strand_id
1 'polypeptide(L)'
;PTDKGWHLDEPTNEVLRLNIPLQTSDEYAIEVENKTYILEVGKVYLWNTRLPHRPTIVKKVESLQPRINIVLGISPWLNYDDKNDSFSKNEYFGKPVNEIVKEKLFVK
;
A
#
# COMPACT_ATOMS: atom_id res chain seq x y z
N PRO A 1 -16.16 -5.96 2.33
CA PRO A 1 -16.38 -6.30 0.95
C PRO A 1 -15.13 -6.23 0.15
N THR A 2 -15.12 -7.05 -0.85
CA THR A 2 -13.92 -7.26 -1.62
C THR A 2 -13.95 -6.55 -2.95
N ASP A 3 -15.05 -5.88 -3.26
CA ASP A 3 -15.20 -5.21 -4.55
C ASP A 3 -15.51 -3.74 -4.31
N LYS A 4 -14.46 -2.99 -4.06
CA LYS A 4 -14.57 -1.54 -3.94
C LYS A 4 -14.44 -0.90 -5.32
N GLY A 5 -15.06 0.24 -5.50
CA GLY A 5 -14.92 0.98 -6.74
C GLY A 5 -13.51 1.52 -6.95
N TRP A 6 -13.25 1.99 -8.15
CA TRP A 6 -11.99 2.66 -8.47
C TRP A 6 -11.81 3.87 -7.57
N HIS A 7 -10.62 4.04 -7.02
CA HIS A 7 -10.33 5.14 -6.12
C HIS A 7 -8.85 5.49 -6.15
N LEU A 8 -8.53 6.61 -5.54
CA LEU A 8 -7.17 7.09 -5.32
C LEU A 8 -6.98 7.24 -3.81
N ASP A 9 -5.76 6.97 -3.36
CA ASP A 9 -5.39 7.22 -1.97
C ASP A 9 -4.41 8.39 -1.88
N GLU A 10 -3.82 8.57 -0.71
CA GLU A 10 -2.86 9.65 -0.49
C GLU A 10 -1.66 9.50 -1.41
N PRO A 11 -1.01 10.63 -1.76
CA PRO A 11 0.20 10.57 -2.59
C PRO A 11 1.30 9.75 -1.95
N THR A 12 2.11 9.11 -2.77
CA THR A 12 3.21 8.30 -2.28
C THR A 12 4.37 9.11 -1.71
N ASN A 13 4.29 10.44 -1.80
CA ASN A 13 5.23 11.32 -1.12
C ASN A 13 4.72 11.80 0.24
N GLU A 14 3.60 11.26 0.70
CA GLU A 14 3.05 11.54 2.02
C GLU A 14 2.89 10.27 2.84
N VAL A 15 2.38 9.20 2.24
CA VAL A 15 2.19 7.93 2.91
C VAL A 15 2.52 6.81 1.94
N LEU A 16 3.33 5.87 2.40
CA LEU A 16 3.57 4.62 1.71
C LEU A 16 2.72 3.55 2.36
N ARG A 17 1.97 2.81 1.56
CA ARG A 17 1.15 1.71 2.06
C ARG A 17 1.73 0.39 1.58
N LEU A 18 2.18 -0.40 2.54
CA LEU A 18 2.67 -1.75 2.26
C LEU A 18 1.53 -2.73 2.51
N ASN A 19 1.29 -3.59 1.55
CA ASN A 19 0.24 -4.60 1.63
C ASN A 19 0.87 -5.98 1.74
N ILE A 20 0.48 -6.72 2.77
CA ILE A 20 1.01 -8.06 3.02
C ILE A 20 -0.18 -9.00 3.12
N PRO A 21 -0.44 -9.80 2.08
CA PRO A 21 -1.54 -10.77 2.17
C PRO A 21 -1.22 -11.87 3.17
N LEU A 22 -2.15 -12.13 4.07
CA LEU A 22 -2.09 -13.24 5.02
C LEU A 22 -2.95 -14.40 4.57
N GLN A 23 -4.05 -14.10 3.90
CA GLN A 23 -4.94 -15.09 3.33
C GLN A 23 -5.50 -14.53 2.03
N THR A 24 -5.28 -15.23 0.94
CA THR A 24 -5.76 -14.84 -0.37
C THR A 24 -5.84 -16.06 -1.27
N SER A 25 -6.36 -15.85 -2.48
CA SER A 25 -6.44 -16.92 -3.47
C SER A 25 -6.46 -16.29 -4.86
N ASP A 26 -6.48 -17.13 -5.89
CA ASP A 26 -6.45 -16.65 -7.27
C ASP A 26 -7.74 -15.95 -7.70
N GLU A 27 -8.77 -16.00 -6.87
CA GLU A 27 -10.04 -15.31 -7.12
C GLU A 27 -9.95 -13.82 -6.83
N TYR A 28 -9.01 -13.41 -6.01
CA TYR A 28 -8.83 -12.00 -5.63
C TYR A 28 -7.71 -11.36 -6.43
N ALA A 29 -7.90 -10.10 -6.77
CA ALA A 29 -6.89 -9.35 -7.49
C ALA A 29 -6.91 -7.88 -7.07
N ILE A 30 -5.83 -7.18 -7.37
CA ILE A 30 -5.80 -5.73 -7.34
C ILE A 30 -5.67 -5.27 -8.79
N GLU A 31 -6.57 -4.41 -9.20
CA GLU A 31 -6.45 -3.73 -10.49
C GLU A 31 -5.82 -2.36 -10.27
N VAL A 32 -4.79 -2.07 -11.03
CA VAL A 32 -4.15 -0.76 -11.03
C VAL A 32 -4.15 -0.28 -12.46
N GLU A 33 -4.93 0.75 -12.75
CA GLU A 33 -5.19 1.23 -14.10
C GLU A 33 -5.70 0.09 -14.98
N ASN A 34 -4.92 -0.35 -15.96
CA ASN A 34 -5.34 -1.39 -16.90
C ASN A 34 -4.74 -2.74 -16.61
N LYS A 35 -4.07 -2.91 -15.49
CA LYS A 35 -3.39 -4.16 -15.16
C LYS A 35 -4.00 -4.80 -13.95
N THR A 36 -4.04 -6.13 -13.97
CA THR A 36 -4.59 -6.96 -12.89
C THR A 36 -3.46 -7.77 -12.27
N TYR A 37 -3.38 -7.74 -10.94
CA TYR A 37 -2.32 -8.42 -10.20
C TYR A 37 -2.93 -9.38 -9.19
N ILE A 38 -2.48 -10.62 -9.22
CA ILE A 38 -2.83 -11.62 -8.21
C ILE A 38 -1.73 -11.60 -7.16
N LEU A 39 -2.09 -11.28 -5.93
CA LEU A 39 -1.10 -11.17 -4.86
C LEU A 39 -0.92 -12.50 -4.16
N GLU A 40 0.29 -12.74 -3.68
CA GLU A 40 0.66 -13.99 -3.02
C GLU A 40 0.85 -13.79 -1.51
N VAL A 41 0.45 -14.80 -0.75
CA VAL A 41 0.61 -14.78 0.71
C VAL A 41 2.08 -14.63 1.08
N GLY A 42 2.34 -13.77 2.06
CA GLY A 42 3.67 -13.59 2.62
C GLY A 42 4.59 -12.67 1.86
N LYS A 43 4.15 -12.15 0.72
CA LYS A 43 4.93 -11.17 -0.02
C LYS A 43 4.47 -9.77 0.33
N VAL A 44 5.38 -8.80 0.19
CA VAL A 44 5.10 -7.41 0.50
C VAL A 44 4.93 -6.66 -0.81
N TYR A 45 3.83 -5.95 -0.94
CA TYR A 45 3.50 -5.22 -2.16
C TYR A 45 3.36 -3.74 -1.91
N LEU A 46 3.89 -2.96 -2.84
CA LEU A 46 3.79 -1.51 -2.84
C LEU A 46 3.44 -1.07 -4.26
N TRP A 47 2.42 -0.24 -4.39
CA TRP A 47 2.11 0.37 -5.68
C TRP A 47 1.80 1.84 -5.47
N ASN A 48 1.79 2.59 -6.56
CA ASN A 48 1.45 4.01 -6.51
C ASN A 48 -0.05 4.17 -6.29
N THR A 49 -0.44 4.47 -5.07
CA THR A 49 -1.84 4.59 -4.68
C THR A 49 -2.53 5.82 -5.24
N ARG A 50 -1.78 6.71 -5.89
CA ARG A 50 -2.37 7.84 -6.62
C ARG A 50 -2.86 7.46 -8.02
N LEU A 51 -2.51 6.28 -8.48
CA LEU A 51 -3.11 5.74 -9.70
C LEU A 51 -4.47 5.12 -9.35
N PRO A 52 -5.46 5.24 -10.24
CA PRO A 52 -6.74 4.57 -10.00
C PRO A 52 -6.54 3.08 -9.78
N HIS A 53 -7.09 2.57 -8.71
CA HIS A 53 -6.94 1.16 -8.35
C HIS A 53 -8.16 0.68 -7.59
N ARG A 54 -8.32 -0.63 -7.55
CA ARG A 54 -9.38 -1.26 -6.74
C ARG A 54 -9.04 -2.72 -6.46
N PRO A 55 -9.41 -3.22 -5.29
CA PRO A 55 -9.47 -4.66 -5.08
C PRO A 55 -10.70 -5.22 -5.79
N THR A 56 -10.58 -6.42 -6.35
CA THR A 56 -11.68 -7.02 -7.08
C THR A 56 -11.66 -8.55 -6.98
N ILE A 57 -12.77 -9.16 -7.34
CA ILE A 57 -12.88 -10.60 -7.48
C ILE A 57 -12.88 -10.88 -8.98
N VAL A 58 -11.85 -11.58 -9.47
CA VAL A 58 -11.72 -11.85 -10.90
C VAL A 58 -12.33 -13.19 -11.30
N LYS A 59 -12.66 -14.02 -10.31
CA LYS A 59 -13.20 -15.35 -10.56
C LYS A 59 -14.12 -15.71 -9.41
N LYS A 60 -15.39 -15.90 -9.71
CA LYS A 60 -16.37 -16.23 -8.68
C LYS A 60 -16.37 -17.72 -8.43
N VAL A 61 -16.36 -18.09 -7.17
CA VAL A 61 -16.49 -19.47 -6.74
C VAL A 61 -17.57 -19.55 -5.69
N GLU A 62 -18.13 -20.73 -5.51
CA GLU A 62 -19.26 -20.93 -4.62
C GLU A 62 -18.91 -20.69 -3.17
N SER A 63 -17.68 -21.02 -2.77
CA SER A 63 -17.24 -20.93 -1.38
C SER A 63 -15.96 -20.13 -1.32
N LEU A 64 -16.07 -18.81 -1.47
CA LEU A 64 -14.92 -17.91 -1.48
C LEU A 64 -14.46 -17.66 -0.05
N GLN A 65 -13.18 -17.93 0.23
CA GLN A 65 -12.58 -17.64 1.52
C GLN A 65 -12.35 -16.15 1.67
N PRO A 66 -12.44 -15.61 2.89
CA PRO A 66 -12.14 -14.19 3.10
C PRO A 66 -10.70 -13.86 2.75
N ARG A 67 -10.50 -12.67 2.24
CA ARG A 67 -9.17 -12.13 2.02
C ARG A 67 -8.75 -11.36 3.27
N ILE A 68 -7.54 -11.61 3.74
CA ILE A 68 -7.00 -10.95 4.93
C ILE A 68 -5.64 -10.36 4.56
N ASN A 69 -5.51 -9.06 4.76
CA ASN A 69 -4.28 -8.32 4.52
C ASN A 69 -3.85 -7.57 5.76
N ILE A 70 -2.54 -7.43 5.91
CA ILE A 70 -1.97 -6.38 6.77
C ILE A 70 -1.63 -5.22 5.87
N VAL A 71 -2.07 -4.02 6.25
CA VAL A 71 -1.71 -2.79 5.56
C VAL A 71 -0.94 -1.91 6.53
N LEU A 72 0.30 -1.59 6.18
CA LEU A 72 1.15 -0.72 6.99
C LEU A 72 1.29 0.62 6.30
N GLY A 73 0.94 1.69 7.01
CA GLY A 73 1.17 3.05 6.54
C GLY A 73 2.47 3.56 7.10
N ILE A 74 3.38 3.99 6.24
CA ILE A 74 4.69 4.51 6.64
C ILE A 74 4.85 5.88 6.04
N SER A 75 5.29 6.83 6.84
CA SER A 75 5.55 8.17 6.33
C SER A 75 6.95 8.62 6.74
N PRO A 76 7.95 8.41 5.87
CA PRO A 76 9.33 8.84 6.18
C PRO A 76 9.50 10.36 6.15
N TRP A 77 8.48 11.09 5.74
CA TRP A 77 8.51 12.55 5.57
C TRP A 77 8.06 13.33 6.82
N LEU A 78 7.66 12.60 7.86
CA LEU A 78 7.12 13.20 9.07
C LEU A 78 7.88 12.72 10.29
N ASN A 79 8.02 13.60 11.26
CA ASN A 79 8.47 13.24 12.59
C ASN A 79 7.26 13.14 13.51
N TYR A 80 7.31 12.22 14.45
CA TYR A 80 6.28 12.07 15.45
C TYR A 80 6.81 12.47 16.80
N ASP A 81 6.06 13.35 17.47
CA ASP A 81 6.32 13.75 18.84
C ASP A 81 5.34 13.01 19.75
N ASP A 82 5.83 12.01 20.46
CA ASP A 82 4.98 11.17 21.30
C ASP A 82 4.49 11.87 22.55
N LYS A 83 5.17 12.93 23.00
CA LYS A 83 4.73 13.69 24.16
C LYS A 83 3.50 14.52 23.87
N ASN A 84 3.43 15.10 22.70
CA ASN A 84 2.33 15.95 22.27
C ASN A 84 1.38 15.27 21.31
N ASP A 85 1.65 14.00 20.97
CA ASP A 85 0.85 13.22 20.02
C ASP A 85 0.62 14.01 18.73
N SER A 86 1.70 14.50 18.15
CA SER A 86 1.63 15.35 16.97
C SER A 86 2.68 14.98 15.95
N PHE A 87 2.40 15.33 14.69
CA PHE A 87 3.29 15.11 13.56
C PHE A 87 3.77 16.45 13.03
N SER A 88 5.00 16.46 12.56
CA SER A 88 5.56 17.64 11.88
C SER A 88 6.36 17.20 10.67
N LYS A 89 6.42 18.06 9.66
CA LYS A 89 7.19 17.80 8.44
C LYS A 89 8.68 17.80 8.79
N ASN A 90 9.40 16.85 8.21
CA ASN A 90 10.84 16.80 8.37
C ASN A 90 11.54 17.25 7.08
N GLU A 91 12.86 17.14 7.06
CA GLU A 91 13.69 17.58 5.93
C GLU A 91 13.41 16.82 4.63
N TYR A 92 12.76 15.66 4.72
CA TYR A 92 12.45 14.84 3.55
C TYR A 92 11.09 15.13 2.97
N PHE A 93 10.32 16.02 3.59
CA PHE A 93 8.97 16.29 3.12
C PHE A 93 8.97 16.80 1.68
N GLY A 94 8.17 16.15 0.85
CA GLY A 94 8.10 16.48 -0.57
C GLY A 94 9.09 15.75 -1.46
N LYS A 95 10.06 15.03 -0.89
CA LYS A 95 11.01 14.27 -1.68
C LYS A 95 10.45 12.89 -2.02
N PRO A 96 10.71 12.37 -3.22
CA PRO A 96 10.31 11.01 -3.53
C PRO A 96 11.07 9.99 -2.70
N VAL A 97 10.43 8.85 -2.45
CA VAL A 97 10.98 7.84 -1.55
C VAL A 97 12.33 7.32 -2.01
N ASN A 98 12.57 7.24 -3.32
CA ASN A 98 13.83 6.73 -3.83
C ASN A 98 15.01 7.65 -3.48
N GLU A 99 14.78 8.95 -3.34
CA GLU A 99 15.84 9.87 -2.88
C GLU A 99 16.14 9.65 -1.41
N ILE A 100 15.11 9.45 -0.59
CA ILE A 100 15.30 9.20 0.84
C ILE A 100 16.05 7.90 1.05
N VAL A 101 15.72 6.87 0.31
CA VAL A 101 16.38 5.57 0.41
C VAL A 101 17.86 5.70 0.12
N LYS A 102 18.23 6.44 -0.91
CA LYS A 102 19.63 6.63 -1.25
C LYS A 102 20.41 7.27 -0.10
N GLU A 103 19.78 8.21 0.60
CA GLU A 103 20.46 8.96 1.63
C GLU A 103 20.51 8.24 2.97
N LYS A 104 19.49 7.47 3.31
CA LYS A 104 19.32 6.98 4.66
C LYS A 104 19.26 5.49 4.81
N LEU A 105 18.72 4.81 3.85
CA LEU A 105 18.35 3.45 4.06
C LEU A 105 19.30 2.45 3.54
N PHE A 106 20.06 2.56 3.28
CA PHE A 106 20.73 1.71 2.88
C PHE A 106 21.52 1.24 2.78
N VAL A 107 21.88 1.04 2.89
CA VAL A 107 22.14 0.38 3.31
C VAL A 107 22.58 -0.84 2.95
N LYS A 108 22.99 -1.33 2.70
CA LYS A 108 23.48 -2.31 2.49
C LYS A 108 23.97 -2.61 1.73
#